data_0771ffe45cef76f644d50137e980b5dc
#
_entry.id   0771ffe45cef76f644d50137e980b5dc
#
_cell.length_a   1.000
_cell.length_b   1.000
_cell.length_c   1.000
_cell.angle_alpha   90.00
_cell.angle_beta   90.00
_cell.angle_gamma   90.00
#
_symmetry.space_group_name_H-M   'P 1'
#
loop_
_entity.id
_entity.type
_entity.pdbx_description
1 polymer ?
#
loop_
_entity_poly.entity_id
_entity_poly.type
_entity_poly.pdbx_seq_one_letter_code
_entity_poly.pdbx_strand_id
1 'polypeptide(L)'
;MQLKHIKLSGFKSFVDPTKISFPTNMVGVVGPNGCGKSNVIDAIRWVLGELSAKNLRGESMVDVIFNGSEKRKASGQCSIELLFDNSSAKIGGEYASYNEVSIKRVMTRDAQSDYFINNAKCRRKDVQDIFLGTGLGPSSYAIIEQGMVSKLVSAKPDELRTHIEEAAGVSKYRERRRETESRIKRTKENLSRVKDIRDEIGRLIKRLENQAKAAEKYKKLNDEKSQIELDTAILFSLEAKNNRDDLKKKLDSLNRDLKIKNAESETI
;
A
#
# COMPACT_ATOMS: atom_id res chain seq x y z
N MET A 1 -3.33 -32.52 -13.46
CA MET A 1 -2.79 -31.41 -14.27
C MET A 1 -1.55 -31.92 -14.97
N GLN A 2 -1.50 -31.80 -16.31
CA GLN A 2 -0.36 -32.25 -17.13
C GLN A 2 0.03 -31.10 -18.06
N LEU A 3 1.34 -30.85 -18.19
CA LEU A 3 1.85 -29.92 -19.20
C LEU A 3 1.73 -30.58 -20.59
N LYS A 4 0.92 -30.00 -21.49
CA LYS A 4 0.73 -30.49 -22.86
C LYS A 4 1.83 -30.02 -23.78
N HIS A 5 2.10 -28.73 -23.79
CA HIS A 5 3.17 -28.18 -24.59
C HIS A 5 3.67 -26.83 -24.07
N ILE A 6 4.84 -26.47 -24.49
CA ILE A 6 5.43 -25.14 -24.34
C ILE A 6 5.64 -24.51 -25.71
N LYS A 7 5.27 -23.25 -25.87
CA LYS A 7 5.63 -22.43 -27.03
C LYS A 7 6.64 -21.37 -26.58
N LEU A 8 7.74 -21.27 -27.28
CA LEU A 8 8.82 -20.32 -26.99
C LEU A 8 9.06 -19.45 -28.24
N SER A 9 9.36 -18.18 -28.05
CA SER A 9 9.77 -17.26 -29.11
C SER A 9 10.64 -16.16 -28.53
N GLY A 10 11.79 -15.91 -29.17
CA GLY A 10 12.73 -14.87 -28.75
C GLY A 10 13.43 -15.13 -27.41
N PHE A 11 13.36 -16.35 -26.86
CA PHE A 11 13.90 -16.70 -25.55
C PHE A 11 15.24 -17.42 -25.66
N LYS A 12 16.30 -16.84 -25.14
CA LYS A 12 17.68 -17.38 -25.16
C LYS A 12 18.06 -17.90 -26.54
N SER A 13 18.23 -19.24 -26.69
CA SER A 13 18.57 -19.88 -27.97
C SER A 13 17.37 -20.13 -28.89
N PHE A 14 16.13 -19.96 -28.40
CA PHE A 14 14.90 -20.17 -29.18
C PHE A 14 14.44 -18.84 -29.79
N VAL A 15 14.98 -18.51 -30.97
CA VAL A 15 14.69 -17.26 -31.69
C VAL A 15 13.31 -17.31 -32.36
N ASP A 16 13.12 -18.37 -33.15
CA ASP A 16 11.89 -18.61 -33.89
C ASP A 16 10.81 -19.25 -33.01
N PRO A 17 9.52 -19.04 -33.30
CA PRO A 17 8.46 -19.70 -32.57
C PRO A 17 8.61 -21.22 -32.61
N THR A 18 8.91 -21.80 -31.46
CA THR A 18 9.16 -23.22 -31.29
C THR A 18 8.14 -23.83 -30.37
N LYS A 19 7.51 -24.92 -30.78
CA LYS A 19 6.56 -25.69 -29.95
C LYS A 19 7.20 -27.02 -29.55
N ILE A 20 7.24 -27.28 -28.24
CA ILE A 20 7.73 -28.54 -27.66
C ILE A 20 6.54 -29.21 -26.96
N SER A 21 6.20 -30.43 -27.36
CA SER A 21 5.09 -31.21 -26.82
C SER A 21 5.58 -32.17 -25.75
N PHE A 22 4.75 -32.37 -24.71
CA PHE A 22 4.97 -33.27 -23.59
C PHE A 22 3.87 -34.35 -23.61
N PRO A 23 4.10 -35.49 -24.27
CA PRO A 23 3.05 -36.49 -24.49
C PRO A 23 2.67 -37.29 -23.24
N THR A 24 3.53 -37.33 -22.24
CA THR A 24 3.35 -38.11 -21.00
C THR A 24 3.58 -37.27 -19.75
N ASN A 25 3.20 -37.80 -18.59
CA ASN A 25 3.44 -37.13 -17.29
C ASN A 25 4.92 -37.06 -16.90
N MET A 26 5.74 -37.93 -17.47
CA MET A 26 7.20 -37.95 -17.27
C MET A 26 7.90 -37.84 -18.63
N VAL A 27 8.70 -36.81 -18.80
CA VAL A 27 9.41 -36.50 -20.04
C VAL A 27 10.88 -36.20 -19.73
N GLY A 28 11.79 -36.89 -20.41
CA GLY A 28 13.21 -36.61 -20.34
C GLY A 28 13.67 -35.72 -21.50
N VAL A 29 14.37 -34.63 -21.20
CA VAL A 29 14.99 -33.78 -22.22
C VAL A 29 16.48 -34.14 -22.34
N VAL A 30 16.84 -34.79 -23.43
CA VAL A 30 18.20 -35.29 -23.65
C VAL A 30 18.82 -34.65 -24.90
N GLY A 31 20.13 -34.58 -24.95
CA GLY A 31 20.85 -34.03 -26.09
C GLY A 31 22.30 -33.67 -25.72
N PRO A 32 23.16 -33.31 -26.69
CA PRO A 32 24.55 -32.92 -26.46
C PRO A 32 24.65 -31.62 -25.64
N ASN A 33 25.88 -31.31 -25.19
CA ASN A 33 26.10 -30.06 -24.45
C ASN A 33 25.90 -28.85 -25.38
N GLY A 34 25.30 -27.77 -24.87
CA GLY A 34 25.08 -26.54 -25.64
C GLY A 34 23.82 -26.53 -26.50
N CYS A 35 23.05 -27.64 -26.65
CA CYS A 35 21.87 -27.71 -27.51
C CYS A 35 20.58 -27.02 -26.93
N GLY A 36 20.67 -26.40 -25.78
CA GLY A 36 19.54 -25.66 -25.20
C GLY A 36 18.65 -26.42 -24.23
N LYS A 37 19.01 -27.66 -23.79
CA LYS A 37 18.25 -28.46 -22.81
C LYS A 37 17.85 -27.66 -21.59
N SER A 38 18.82 -27.00 -20.96
CA SER A 38 18.57 -26.17 -19.76
C SER A 38 17.76 -24.92 -20.06
N ASN A 39 17.74 -24.44 -21.31
CA ASN A 39 16.91 -23.27 -21.67
C ASN A 39 15.42 -23.61 -21.67
N VAL A 40 15.04 -24.86 -21.94
CA VAL A 40 13.65 -25.32 -21.80
C VAL A 40 13.20 -25.28 -20.35
N ILE A 41 14.06 -25.73 -19.43
CA ILE A 41 13.78 -25.68 -17.99
C ILE A 41 13.69 -24.24 -17.49
N ASP A 42 14.64 -23.39 -17.91
CA ASP A 42 14.62 -21.95 -17.58
C ASP A 42 13.34 -21.29 -18.09
N ALA A 43 12.88 -21.66 -19.28
CA ALA A 43 11.64 -21.12 -19.84
C ALA A 43 10.41 -21.47 -18.97
N ILE A 44 10.31 -22.72 -18.52
CA ILE A 44 9.21 -23.14 -17.63
C ILE A 44 9.28 -22.35 -16.30
N ARG A 45 10.44 -22.33 -15.65
CA ARG A 45 10.63 -21.58 -14.39
C ARG A 45 10.31 -20.08 -14.54
N TRP A 46 10.74 -19.51 -15.65
CA TRP A 46 10.52 -18.11 -15.93
C TRP A 46 9.02 -17.76 -16.00
N VAL A 47 8.21 -18.57 -16.71
CA VAL A 47 6.75 -18.37 -16.78
C VAL A 47 6.08 -18.59 -15.42
N LEU A 48 6.56 -19.53 -14.62
CA LEU A 48 6.06 -19.83 -13.28
C LEU A 48 6.37 -18.73 -12.24
N GLY A 49 7.05 -17.66 -12.66
CA GLY A 49 7.24 -16.47 -11.83
C GLY A 49 8.62 -16.32 -11.21
N GLU A 50 9.65 -17.01 -11.74
CA GLU A 50 11.03 -16.76 -11.31
C GLU A 50 11.46 -15.32 -11.62
N LEU A 51 12.05 -14.65 -10.61
CA LEU A 51 12.55 -13.28 -10.69
C LEU A 51 14.08 -13.18 -10.55
N SER A 52 14.72 -14.24 -10.13
CA SER A 52 16.18 -14.24 -9.99
C SER A 52 16.83 -14.52 -11.35
N ALA A 53 17.52 -13.52 -11.89
CA ALA A 53 18.31 -13.69 -13.11
C ALA A 53 19.36 -14.80 -12.95
N LYS A 54 19.97 -14.91 -11.75
CA LYS A 54 20.96 -15.96 -11.42
C LYS A 54 20.38 -17.37 -11.56
N ASN A 55 19.13 -17.59 -11.13
CA ASN A 55 18.45 -18.89 -11.27
C ASN A 55 18.18 -19.24 -12.74
N LEU A 56 18.14 -18.22 -13.60
CA LEU A 56 17.98 -18.35 -15.03
C LEU A 56 19.33 -18.22 -15.77
N ARG A 57 20.45 -18.30 -15.06
CA ARG A 57 21.82 -18.23 -15.62
C ARG A 57 22.06 -16.96 -16.44
N GLY A 58 21.53 -15.83 -16.02
CA GLY A 58 21.73 -14.48 -16.56
C GLY A 58 22.22 -13.52 -15.48
N GLU A 59 22.74 -12.39 -15.87
CA GLU A 59 23.10 -11.28 -14.98
C GLU A 59 21.89 -10.37 -14.74
N SER A 60 21.11 -10.15 -15.79
CA SER A 60 19.88 -9.35 -15.79
C SER A 60 18.69 -10.19 -16.28
N MET A 61 17.48 -9.79 -15.89
CA MET A 61 16.26 -10.43 -16.40
C MET A 61 16.06 -10.24 -17.90
N VAL A 62 16.64 -9.20 -18.48
CA VAL A 62 16.60 -8.94 -19.93
C VAL A 62 17.44 -9.96 -20.71
N ASP A 63 18.40 -10.61 -20.08
CA ASP A 63 19.27 -11.62 -20.73
C ASP A 63 18.53 -12.90 -21.14
N VAL A 64 17.27 -13.04 -20.71
CA VAL A 64 16.42 -14.12 -21.21
C VAL A 64 15.96 -13.87 -22.66
N ILE A 65 16.03 -12.62 -23.14
CA ILE A 65 15.72 -12.27 -24.52
C ILE A 65 16.93 -12.56 -25.40
N PHE A 66 16.71 -13.13 -26.58
CA PHE A 66 17.76 -13.39 -27.54
C PHE A 66 18.52 -12.10 -27.93
N ASN A 67 19.81 -12.06 -27.63
CA ASN A 67 20.65 -10.86 -27.82
C ASN A 67 21.26 -10.73 -29.22
N GLY A 68 20.91 -11.64 -30.13
CA GLY A 68 21.49 -11.67 -31.47
C GLY A 68 22.64 -12.65 -31.63
N SER A 69 23.01 -12.91 -32.84
CA SER A 69 24.21 -13.68 -33.24
C SER A 69 24.79 -13.07 -34.52
N GLU A 70 25.93 -13.55 -35.00
CA GLU A 70 26.54 -13.11 -36.26
C GLU A 70 25.54 -13.11 -37.44
N LYS A 71 24.62 -14.08 -37.45
CA LYS A 71 23.66 -14.29 -38.55
C LYS A 71 22.25 -13.79 -38.26
N ARG A 72 21.93 -13.40 -37.02
CA ARG A 72 20.57 -13.05 -36.62
C ARG A 72 20.55 -11.80 -35.74
N LYS A 73 19.62 -10.88 -36.02
CA LYS A 73 19.42 -9.68 -35.22
C LYS A 73 18.81 -10.06 -33.86
N ALA A 74 19.11 -9.24 -32.85
CA ALA A 74 18.52 -9.35 -31.53
C ALA A 74 16.98 -9.24 -31.58
N SER A 75 16.30 -10.02 -30.75
CA SER A 75 14.84 -9.96 -30.60
C SER A 75 14.43 -8.75 -29.73
N GLY A 76 13.35 -8.06 -30.09
CA GLY A 76 12.79 -6.95 -29.28
C GLY A 76 12.07 -7.43 -28.02
N GLN A 77 11.55 -8.66 -28.06
CA GLN A 77 10.80 -9.27 -26.95
C GLN A 77 10.97 -10.77 -26.92
N CYS A 78 10.66 -11.39 -25.80
CA CYS A 78 10.46 -12.82 -25.69
C CYS A 78 9.08 -13.16 -25.15
N SER A 79 8.56 -14.30 -25.57
CA SER A 79 7.25 -14.81 -25.21
C SER A 79 7.32 -16.30 -24.96
N ILE A 80 6.80 -16.75 -23.84
CA ILE A 80 6.65 -18.16 -23.51
C ILE A 80 5.24 -18.43 -23.07
N GLU A 81 4.64 -19.48 -23.61
CA GLU A 81 3.30 -19.95 -23.26
C GLU A 81 3.36 -21.43 -22.87
N LEU A 82 2.82 -21.75 -21.70
CA LEU A 82 2.62 -23.10 -21.19
C LEU A 82 1.16 -23.46 -21.31
N LEU A 83 0.82 -24.59 -21.94
CA LEU A 83 -0.54 -25.12 -21.97
C LEU A 83 -0.63 -26.35 -21.07
N PHE A 84 -1.55 -26.28 -20.10
CA PHE A 84 -1.85 -27.36 -19.16
C PHE A 84 -3.21 -27.99 -19.43
N ASP A 85 -3.27 -29.32 -19.31
CA ASP A 85 -4.51 -30.07 -19.20
C ASP A 85 -5.03 -29.99 -17.76
N ASN A 86 -6.25 -29.53 -17.60
CA ASN A 86 -6.94 -29.43 -16.31
C ASN A 86 -8.20 -30.29 -16.25
N SER A 87 -8.35 -31.29 -17.13
CA SER A 87 -9.52 -32.18 -17.13
C SER A 87 -9.81 -32.85 -15.78
N SER A 88 -8.80 -33.00 -14.93
CA SER A 88 -8.91 -33.47 -13.55
C SER A 88 -9.25 -32.39 -12.51
N ALA A 89 -9.57 -31.16 -12.93
CA ALA A 89 -9.91 -30.00 -12.09
C ALA A 89 -8.93 -29.75 -10.90
N LYS A 90 -7.66 -30.08 -11.08
CA LYS A 90 -6.61 -29.86 -10.05
C LYS A 90 -6.28 -28.36 -9.87
N ILE A 91 -6.48 -27.55 -10.91
CA ILE A 91 -6.45 -26.10 -10.82
C ILE A 91 -7.80 -25.66 -10.25
N GLY A 92 -7.79 -25.16 -9.03
CA GLY A 92 -8.99 -24.69 -8.34
C GLY A 92 -9.33 -23.22 -8.64
N GLY A 93 -10.42 -22.73 -8.03
CA GLY A 93 -10.84 -21.32 -8.15
C GLY A 93 -11.55 -21.05 -9.48
N GLU A 94 -11.36 -19.84 -10.01
CA GLU A 94 -12.01 -19.38 -11.25
C GLU A 94 -11.66 -20.23 -12.49
N TYR A 95 -10.52 -20.96 -12.44
CA TYR A 95 -10.03 -21.76 -13.56
C TYR A 95 -10.44 -23.23 -13.48
N ALA A 96 -11.19 -23.64 -12.45
CA ALA A 96 -11.60 -25.03 -12.24
C ALA A 96 -12.52 -25.56 -13.37
N SER A 97 -13.30 -24.70 -14.00
CA SER A 97 -14.21 -25.02 -15.11
C SER A 97 -13.56 -25.19 -16.46
N TYR A 98 -12.29 -24.80 -16.60
CA TYR A 98 -11.58 -24.88 -17.88
C TYR A 98 -10.84 -26.22 -17.99
N ASN A 99 -11.07 -26.94 -19.08
CA ASN A 99 -10.35 -28.18 -19.39
C ASN A 99 -8.88 -27.93 -19.75
N GLU A 100 -8.56 -26.76 -20.28
CA GLU A 100 -7.21 -26.34 -20.61
C GLU A 100 -6.94 -24.96 -20.02
N VAL A 101 -5.76 -24.77 -19.46
CA VAL A 101 -5.30 -23.48 -18.92
C VAL A 101 -3.98 -23.12 -19.58
N SER A 102 -3.97 -21.99 -20.28
CA SER A 102 -2.75 -21.43 -20.86
C SER A 102 -2.19 -20.35 -19.95
N ILE A 103 -0.87 -20.38 -19.72
CA ILE A 103 -0.14 -19.38 -18.95
C ILE A 103 0.96 -18.83 -19.82
N LYS A 104 0.93 -17.53 -20.06
CA LYS A 104 1.87 -16.86 -20.94
C LYS A 104 2.57 -15.72 -20.20
N ARG A 105 3.86 -15.60 -20.44
CA ARG A 105 4.64 -14.44 -20.03
C ARG A 105 5.31 -13.82 -21.24
N VAL A 106 5.25 -12.50 -21.31
CA VAL A 106 5.88 -11.69 -22.36
C VAL A 106 6.81 -10.70 -21.68
N MET A 107 7.98 -10.47 -22.23
CA MET A 107 8.93 -9.49 -21.74
C MET A 107 9.56 -8.73 -22.89
N THR A 108 9.62 -7.40 -22.75
CA THR A 108 10.28 -6.49 -23.69
C THR A 108 11.68 -6.11 -23.19
N ARG A 109 12.50 -5.51 -24.06
CA ARG A 109 13.84 -5.05 -23.69
C ARG A 109 13.85 -3.93 -22.65
N ASP A 110 12.74 -3.21 -22.50
CA ASP A 110 12.55 -2.19 -21.45
C ASP A 110 12.28 -2.80 -20.07
N ALA A 111 12.55 -4.11 -19.90
CA ALA A 111 12.30 -4.90 -18.70
C ALA A 111 10.81 -4.95 -18.28
N GLN A 112 9.89 -4.53 -19.14
CA GLN A 112 8.46 -4.66 -18.88
C GLN A 112 8.05 -6.13 -19.05
N SER A 113 7.42 -6.72 -18.03
CA SER A 113 7.04 -8.13 -18.00
C SER A 113 5.56 -8.28 -17.67
N ASP A 114 4.81 -8.83 -18.60
CA ASP A 114 3.37 -9.05 -18.50
C ASP A 114 3.05 -10.54 -18.44
N TYR A 115 2.08 -10.88 -17.57
CA TYR A 115 1.56 -12.24 -17.42
C TYR A 115 0.14 -12.34 -17.91
N PHE A 116 -0.21 -13.49 -18.46
CA PHE A 116 -1.54 -13.77 -18.98
C PHE A 116 -1.96 -15.20 -18.60
N ILE A 117 -3.23 -15.36 -18.21
CA ILE A 117 -3.88 -16.65 -18.01
C ILE A 117 -5.06 -16.69 -18.98
N ASN A 118 -5.11 -17.70 -19.83
CA ASN A 118 -6.11 -17.81 -20.90
C ASN A 118 -6.29 -16.49 -21.68
N ASN A 119 -5.17 -15.86 -22.06
CA ASN A 119 -5.08 -14.57 -22.73
C ASN A 119 -5.57 -13.34 -21.94
N ALA A 120 -6.08 -13.50 -20.72
CA ALA A 120 -6.41 -12.39 -19.85
C ALA A 120 -5.16 -11.93 -19.07
N LYS A 121 -4.88 -10.62 -19.04
CA LYS A 121 -3.75 -10.06 -18.31
C LYS A 121 -3.96 -10.25 -16.79
N CYS A 122 -2.94 -10.74 -16.10
CA CYS A 122 -2.99 -11.05 -14.68
C CYS A 122 -1.71 -10.61 -13.97
N ARG A 123 -1.68 -10.76 -12.66
CA ARG A 123 -0.50 -10.48 -11.84
C ARG A 123 0.35 -11.75 -11.72
N ARG A 124 1.67 -11.58 -11.54
CA ARG A 124 2.58 -12.70 -11.23
C ARG A 124 2.07 -13.57 -10.08
N LYS A 125 1.49 -12.94 -9.04
CA LYS A 125 0.98 -13.67 -7.88
C LYS A 125 -0.16 -14.60 -8.25
N ASP A 126 -1.04 -14.19 -9.15
CA ASP A 126 -2.19 -14.99 -9.61
C ASP A 126 -1.68 -16.27 -10.30
N VAL A 127 -0.60 -16.15 -11.09
CA VAL A 127 0.08 -17.31 -11.70
C VAL A 127 0.68 -18.21 -10.63
N GLN A 128 1.38 -17.66 -9.63
CA GLN A 128 1.99 -18.46 -8.57
C GLN A 128 0.94 -19.19 -7.74
N ASP A 129 -0.19 -18.52 -7.43
CA ASP A 129 -1.29 -19.09 -6.64
C ASP A 129 -1.93 -20.31 -7.31
N ILE A 130 -2.00 -20.33 -8.65
CA ILE A 130 -2.46 -21.50 -9.42
C ILE A 130 -1.60 -22.74 -9.17
N PHE A 131 -0.28 -22.55 -9.06
CA PHE A 131 0.67 -23.65 -8.93
C PHE A 131 0.97 -24.06 -7.48
N LEU A 132 0.51 -23.30 -6.49
CA LEU A 132 0.70 -23.66 -5.08
C LEU A 132 0.06 -25.02 -4.76
N GLY A 133 0.88 -25.95 -4.32
CA GLY A 133 0.45 -27.31 -3.98
C GLY A 133 0.26 -28.26 -5.18
N THR A 134 0.65 -27.83 -6.39
CA THR A 134 0.63 -28.70 -7.58
C THR A 134 1.97 -29.35 -7.87
N GLY A 135 3.02 -28.98 -7.14
CA GLY A 135 4.39 -29.42 -7.38
C GLY A 135 5.11 -28.69 -8.54
N LEU A 136 4.47 -27.68 -9.13
CA LEU A 136 5.02 -26.87 -10.25
C LEU A 136 5.39 -25.43 -9.85
N GLY A 137 5.50 -25.15 -8.56
CA GLY A 137 5.90 -23.82 -8.06
C GLY A 137 7.39 -23.48 -8.29
N PRO A 138 7.84 -22.31 -7.85
CA PRO A 138 9.24 -21.88 -7.99
C PRO A 138 10.26 -22.81 -7.31
N SER A 139 9.85 -23.50 -6.23
CA SER A 139 10.64 -24.53 -5.52
C SER A 139 10.21 -25.95 -5.88
N SER A 140 9.78 -26.15 -7.09
CA SER A 140 9.12 -27.34 -7.59
C SER A 140 10.01 -28.59 -7.57
N TYR A 141 9.45 -29.70 -7.15
CA TYR A 141 10.02 -31.04 -7.31
C TYR A 141 9.67 -31.69 -8.65
N ALA A 142 8.71 -31.15 -9.38
CA ALA A 142 8.29 -31.69 -10.69
C ALA A 142 9.33 -31.44 -11.81
N ILE A 143 10.24 -30.50 -11.61
CA ILE A 143 11.33 -30.21 -12.55
C ILE A 143 12.65 -30.67 -11.91
N ILE A 144 13.21 -31.75 -12.43
CA ILE A 144 14.48 -32.31 -11.94
C ILE A 144 15.61 -31.89 -12.88
N GLU A 145 16.51 -31.06 -12.36
CA GLU A 145 17.71 -30.59 -13.09
C GLU A 145 18.92 -31.44 -12.77
N GLN A 146 19.92 -31.27 -13.60
CA GLN A 146 21.22 -31.89 -13.39
C GLN A 146 21.82 -31.47 -12.04
N GLY A 147 22.19 -32.44 -11.21
CA GLY A 147 22.74 -32.22 -9.88
C GLY A 147 21.71 -31.95 -8.77
N MET A 148 20.41 -31.84 -9.08
CA MET A 148 19.36 -31.63 -8.08
C MET A 148 19.25 -32.82 -7.14
N VAL A 149 19.36 -34.04 -7.64
CA VAL A 149 19.29 -35.27 -6.82
C VAL A 149 20.46 -35.28 -5.81
N SER A 150 21.68 -34.98 -6.25
CA SER A 150 22.83 -34.88 -5.35
C SER A 150 22.68 -33.79 -4.29
N LYS A 151 22.09 -32.64 -4.64
CA LYS A 151 21.77 -31.58 -3.67
C LYS A 151 20.73 -32.03 -2.67
N LEU A 152 19.70 -32.75 -3.10
CA LEU A 152 18.66 -33.29 -2.22
C LEU A 152 19.22 -34.29 -1.21
N VAL A 153 20.11 -35.16 -1.66
CA VAL A 153 20.78 -36.18 -0.79
C VAL A 153 21.67 -35.52 0.26
N SER A 154 22.33 -34.40 -0.08
CA SER A 154 23.17 -33.62 0.83
C SER A 154 22.49 -32.46 1.52
N ALA A 155 21.16 -32.29 1.33
CA ALA A 155 20.39 -31.18 1.86
C ALA A 155 20.24 -31.28 3.39
N LYS A 156 20.17 -30.14 4.04
CA LYS A 156 19.87 -30.06 5.48
C LYS A 156 18.44 -30.49 5.77
N PRO A 157 18.14 -30.98 6.99
CA PRO A 157 16.78 -31.41 7.37
C PRO A 157 15.68 -30.37 7.08
N ASP A 158 15.95 -29.08 7.27
CA ASP A 158 14.99 -28.00 7.01
C ASP A 158 14.70 -27.81 5.51
N GLU A 159 15.67 -28.03 4.65
CA GLU A 159 15.51 -28.01 3.19
C GLU A 159 14.71 -29.22 2.71
N LEU A 160 15.05 -30.40 3.21
CA LEU A 160 14.29 -31.63 2.93
C LEU A 160 12.84 -31.52 3.36
N ARG A 161 12.60 -30.93 4.54
CA ARG A 161 11.26 -30.69 5.03
C ARG A 161 10.44 -29.84 4.05
N THR A 162 11.04 -28.80 3.48
CA THR A 162 10.35 -27.94 2.49
C THR A 162 9.92 -28.74 1.25
N HIS A 163 10.77 -29.63 0.75
CA HIS A 163 10.43 -30.49 -0.37
C HIS A 163 9.34 -31.51 -0.04
N ILE A 164 9.35 -32.08 1.18
CA ILE A 164 8.31 -33.01 1.65
C ILE A 164 6.97 -32.28 1.83
N GLU A 165 6.98 -31.08 2.41
CA GLU A 165 5.78 -30.24 2.57
C GLU A 165 5.17 -29.86 1.20
N GLU A 166 6.03 -29.58 0.19
CA GLU A 166 5.57 -29.29 -1.18
C GLU A 166 4.94 -30.56 -1.80
N ALA A 167 5.58 -31.72 -1.67
CA ALA A 167 5.05 -32.98 -2.16
C ALA A 167 3.75 -33.39 -1.50
N ALA A 168 3.58 -33.05 -0.22
CA ALA A 168 2.34 -33.26 0.53
C ALA A 168 1.23 -32.23 0.21
N GLY A 169 1.52 -31.21 -0.62
CA GLY A 169 0.56 -30.15 -0.96
C GLY A 169 0.25 -29.16 0.16
N VAL A 170 1.04 -29.16 1.24
CA VAL A 170 0.82 -28.33 2.43
C VAL A 170 1.33 -26.89 2.22
N SER A 171 2.20 -26.68 1.25
CA SER A 171 2.82 -25.39 0.94
C SER A 171 1.81 -24.25 0.73
N LYS A 172 0.67 -24.54 0.10
CA LYS A 172 -0.44 -23.59 -0.08
C LYS A 172 -1.01 -23.06 1.24
N TYR A 173 -1.19 -23.95 2.22
CA TYR A 173 -1.71 -23.56 3.53
C TYR A 173 -0.66 -22.77 4.33
N ARG A 174 0.60 -23.15 4.25
CA ARG A 174 1.71 -22.46 4.89
C ARG A 174 1.87 -21.02 4.38
N GLU A 175 1.83 -20.81 3.08
CA GLU A 175 1.91 -19.48 2.49
C GLU A 175 0.72 -18.59 2.88
N ARG A 176 -0.51 -19.13 2.81
CA ARG A 176 -1.71 -18.41 3.28
C ARG A 176 -1.63 -18.06 4.77
N ARG A 177 -1.12 -18.98 5.60
CA ARG A 177 -0.91 -18.71 7.02
C ARG A 177 0.08 -17.58 7.23
N ARG A 178 1.22 -17.61 6.55
CA ARG A 178 2.26 -16.57 6.61
C ARG A 178 1.73 -15.20 6.19
N GLU A 179 0.95 -15.14 5.11
CA GLU A 179 0.29 -13.90 4.67
C GLU A 179 -0.69 -13.38 5.73
N THR A 180 -1.49 -14.28 6.31
CA THR A 180 -2.46 -13.93 7.34
C THR A 180 -1.77 -13.42 8.60
N GLU A 181 -0.71 -14.09 9.06
CA GLU A 181 0.11 -13.65 10.20
C GLU A 181 0.71 -12.25 9.96
N SER A 182 1.23 -12.00 8.74
CA SER A 182 1.75 -10.69 8.35
C SER A 182 0.66 -9.61 8.35
N ARG A 183 -0.55 -9.94 7.84
CA ARG A 183 -1.71 -9.01 7.87
C ARG A 183 -2.15 -8.71 9.30
N ILE A 184 -2.23 -9.73 10.16
CA ILE A 184 -2.58 -9.57 11.58
C ILE A 184 -1.58 -8.64 12.27
N LYS A 185 -0.28 -8.84 12.04
CA LYS A 185 0.77 -7.98 12.62
C LYS A 185 0.58 -6.51 12.21
N ARG A 186 0.42 -6.24 10.91
CA ARG A 186 0.17 -4.88 10.39
C ARG A 186 -1.11 -4.27 10.96
N THR A 187 -2.18 -5.07 11.09
CA THR A 187 -3.44 -4.60 11.65
C THR A 187 -3.29 -4.24 13.13
N LYS A 188 -2.53 -5.02 13.91
CA LYS A 188 -2.22 -4.69 15.30
C LYS A 188 -1.42 -3.39 15.43
N GLU A 189 -0.43 -3.18 14.59
CA GLU A 189 0.36 -1.94 14.54
C GLU A 189 -0.51 -0.72 14.19
N ASN A 190 -1.39 -0.86 13.18
CA ASN A 190 -2.33 0.19 12.81
C ASN A 190 -3.34 0.49 13.95
N LEU A 191 -3.84 -0.55 14.62
CA LEU A 191 -4.75 -0.38 15.76
C LEU A 191 -4.08 0.36 16.92
N SER A 192 -2.80 0.08 17.18
CA SER A 192 -2.03 0.83 18.19
C SER A 192 -1.96 2.31 17.84
N ARG A 193 -1.61 2.64 16.60
CA ARG A 193 -1.58 4.05 16.13
C ARG A 193 -2.93 4.75 16.26
N VAL A 194 -4.01 4.07 15.92
CA VAL A 194 -5.36 4.64 16.07
C VAL A 194 -5.69 4.90 17.53
N LYS A 195 -5.28 4.01 18.45
CA LYS A 195 -5.44 4.24 19.89
C LYS A 195 -4.65 5.46 20.35
N ASP A 196 -3.40 5.60 19.93
CA ASP A 196 -2.56 6.74 20.29
C ASP A 196 -3.17 8.07 19.83
N ILE A 197 -3.65 8.12 18.59
CA ILE A 197 -4.35 9.29 18.02
C ILE A 197 -5.64 9.59 18.80
N ARG A 198 -6.43 8.58 19.14
CA ARG A 198 -7.64 8.73 19.95
C ARG A 198 -7.34 9.35 21.31
N ASP A 199 -6.29 8.87 21.96
CA ASP A 199 -5.89 9.33 23.30
C ASP A 199 -5.32 10.76 23.25
N GLU A 200 -4.62 11.12 22.17
CA GLU A 200 -4.17 12.50 21.91
C GLU A 200 -5.34 13.45 21.69
N ILE A 201 -6.28 13.08 20.82
CA ILE A 201 -7.52 13.85 20.57
C ILE A 201 -8.30 14.02 21.87
N GLY A 202 -8.42 12.96 22.67
CA GLY A 202 -9.10 13.03 23.97
C GLY A 202 -8.45 14.06 24.93
N ARG A 203 -7.14 14.14 24.95
CA ARG A 203 -6.40 15.17 25.73
C ARG A 203 -6.63 16.57 25.17
N LEU A 204 -6.64 16.74 23.86
CA LEU A 204 -6.92 18.02 23.19
C LEU A 204 -8.34 18.50 23.49
N ILE A 205 -9.34 17.65 23.39
CA ILE A 205 -10.74 17.97 23.71
C ILE A 205 -10.84 18.48 25.15
N LYS A 206 -10.27 17.74 26.12
CA LYS A 206 -10.30 18.15 27.53
C LYS A 206 -9.61 19.49 27.78
N ARG A 207 -8.51 19.76 27.07
CA ARG A 207 -7.82 21.06 27.13
C ARG A 207 -8.71 22.19 26.56
N LEU A 208 -9.34 21.97 25.41
CA LEU A 208 -10.22 22.95 24.78
C LEU A 208 -11.48 23.22 25.62
N GLU A 209 -12.07 22.20 26.27
CA GLU A 209 -13.19 22.37 27.18
C GLU A 209 -12.83 23.28 28.38
N ASN A 210 -11.63 23.07 28.95
CA ASN A 210 -11.16 23.92 30.05
C ASN A 210 -10.89 25.36 29.56
N GLN A 211 -10.35 25.54 28.39
CA GLN A 211 -10.15 26.88 27.79
C GLN A 211 -11.49 27.57 27.48
N ALA A 212 -12.49 26.83 26.96
CA ALA A 212 -13.81 27.37 26.72
C ALA A 212 -14.50 27.83 28.01
N LYS A 213 -14.43 27.02 29.07
CA LYS A 213 -14.99 27.42 30.41
C LYS A 213 -14.30 28.67 30.97
N ALA A 214 -12.98 28.78 30.80
CA ALA A 214 -12.24 29.96 31.22
C ALA A 214 -12.63 31.21 30.39
N ALA A 215 -12.79 31.06 29.08
CA ALA A 215 -13.23 32.14 28.18
C ALA A 215 -14.65 32.62 28.48
N GLU A 216 -15.57 31.69 28.76
CA GLU A 216 -16.94 32.05 29.16
C GLU A 216 -16.95 32.83 30.50
N LYS A 217 -16.14 32.37 31.48
CA LYS A 217 -16.00 33.09 32.75
C LYS A 217 -15.40 34.48 32.56
N TYR A 218 -14.39 34.59 31.73
CA TYR A 218 -13.74 35.86 31.39
C TYR A 218 -14.80 36.82 30.72
N LYS A 219 -15.57 36.32 29.77
CA LYS A 219 -16.59 37.10 29.09
C LYS A 219 -17.64 37.67 30.08
N LYS A 220 -18.16 36.81 30.99
CA LYS A 220 -19.11 37.23 32.02
C LYS A 220 -18.54 38.34 32.92
N LEU A 221 -17.31 38.16 33.43
CA LEU A 221 -16.65 39.13 34.27
C LEU A 221 -16.37 40.46 33.52
N ASN A 222 -16.04 40.39 32.24
CA ASN A 222 -15.81 41.56 31.41
C ASN A 222 -17.09 42.33 31.13
N ASP A 223 -18.23 41.63 30.92
CA ASP A 223 -19.54 42.21 30.74
C ASP A 223 -20.01 42.89 32.06
N GLU A 224 -19.82 42.23 33.21
CA GLU A 224 -20.07 42.79 34.54
C GLU A 224 -19.21 44.03 34.80
N LYS A 225 -17.93 44.00 34.49
CA LYS A 225 -17.01 45.14 34.59
C LYS A 225 -17.50 46.32 33.74
N SER A 226 -17.84 46.07 32.47
CA SER A 226 -18.35 47.12 31.58
C SER A 226 -19.65 47.76 32.09
N GLN A 227 -20.54 46.97 32.70
CA GLN A 227 -21.76 47.47 33.30
C GLN A 227 -21.47 48.40 34.53
N ILE A 228 -20.55 47.96 35.42
CA ILE A 228 -20.13 48.75 36.58
C ILE A 228 -19.45 50.06 36.14
N GLU A 229 -18.59 50.01 35.10
CA GLU A 229 -17.95 51.20 34.54
C GLU A 229 -18.98 52.19 34.00
N LEU A 230 -20.02 51.71 33.31
CA LEU A 230 -21.12 52.52 32.80
C LEU A 230 -21.95 53.13 33.91
N ASP A 231 -22.33 52.35 34.92
CA ASP A 231 -23.08 52.81 36.10
C ASP A 231 -22.28 53.87 36.88
N THR A 232 -20.98 53.66 37.02
CA THR A 232 -20.07 54.62 37.67
C THR A 232 -20.00 55.94 36.89
N ALA A 233 -19.87 55.87 35.56
CA ALA A 233 -19.88 57.07 34.71
C ALA A 233 -21.18 57.85 34.79
N ILE A 234 -22.33 57.15 34.87
CA ILE A 234 -23.65 57.77 35.05
C ILE A 234 -23.71 58.51 36.41
N LEU A 235 -23.28 57.85 37.50
CA LEU A 235 -23.25 58.48 38.84
C LEU A 235 -22.38 59.74 38.85
N PHE A 236 -21.17 59.70 38.32
CA PHE A 236 -20.31 60.90 38.20
C PHE A 236 -20.95 62.00 37.37
N SER A 237 -21.63 61.66 36.27
CA SER A 237 -22.35 62.62 35.45
C SER A 237 -23.51 63.31 36.20
N LEU A 238 -24.27 62.54 36.98
CA LEU A 238 -25.33 63.04 37.81
C LEU A 238 -24.82 63.95 38.94
N GLU A 239 -23.74 63.53 39.59
CA GLU A 239 -23.14 64.36 40.66
C GLU A 239 -22.56 65.66 40.10
N ALA A 240 -21.92 65.64 38.97
CA ALA A 240 -21.42 66.83 38.29
C ALA A 240 -22.58 67.77 37.88
N LYS A 241 -23.69 67.19 37.40
CA LYS A 241 -24.90 67.95 37.05
C LYS A 241 -25.51 68.59 38.26
N ASN A 242 -25.64 67.89 39.38
CA ASN A 242 -26.21 68.46 40.63
C ASN A 242 -25.35 69.60 41.19
N ASN A 243 -24.00 69.37 41.19
CA ASN A 243 -23.04 70.41 41.58
C ASN A 243 -23.15 71.69 40.72
N ARG A 244 -23.28 71.48 39.39
CA ARG A 244 -23.47 72.59 38.43
C ARG A 244 -24.77 73.35 38.71
N ASP A 245 -25.87 72.62 38.95
CA ASP A 245 -27.17 73.27 39.19
C ASP A 245 -27.20 74.00 40.54
N ASP A 246 -26.49 73.47 41.56
CA ASP A 246 -26.33 74.16 42.85
C ASP A 246 -25.48 75.43 42.75
N LEU A 247 -24.39 75.35 42.00
CA LEU A 247 -23.51 76.51 41.72
C LEU A 247 -24.27 77.57 40.92
N LYS A 248 -25.12 77.17 39.96
CA LYS A 248 -26.00 78.12 39.21
C LYS A 248 -26.98 78.81 40.10
N LYS A 249 -27.66 78.11 41.03
CA LYS A 249 -28.58 78.70 42.03
C LYS A 249 -27.81 79.71 42.89
N LYS A 250 -26.60 79.38 43.38
CA LYS A 250 -25.76 80.32 44.13
C LYS A 250 -25.40 81.56 43.34
N LEU A 251 -25.02 81.36 42.06
CA LEU A 251 -24.71 82.47 41.15
C LEU A 251 -25.92 83.39 40.92
N ASP A 252 -27.08 82.81 40.70
CA ASP A 252 -28.36 83.55 40.53
C ASP A 252 -28.72 84.33 41.79
N SER A 253 -28.48 83.76 43.03
CA SER A 253 -28.71 84.50 44.28
C SER A 253 -27.72 85.63 44.45
N LEU A 254 -26.46 85.43 44.22
CA LEU A 254 -25.42 86.46 44.30
C LEU A 254 -25.68 87.60 43.30
N ASN A 255 -26.11 87.30 42.08
CA ASN A 255 -26.48 88.28 41.06
C ASN A 255 -27.72 89.15 41.50
N ARG A 256 -28.70 88.52 42.21
CA ARG A 256 -29.80 89.26 42.78
C ARG A 256 -29.35 90.20 43.87
N ASP A 257 -28.52 89.69 44.81
CA ASP A 257 -28.00 90.49 45.90
C ASP A 257 -27.11 91.64 45.36
N LEU A 258 -26.37 91.45 44.31
CA LEU A 258 -25.53 92.47 43.65
C LEU A 258 -26.38 93.53 42.98
N LYS A 259 -27.53 93.14 42.36
CA LYS A 259 -28.51 94.07 41.78
C LYS A 259 -29.15 94.90 42.85
N ILE A 260 -29.55 94.34 44.05
CA ILE A 260 -30.11 95.04 45.16
C ILE A 260 -29.10 96.05 45.72
N LYS A 261 -27.88 95.64 45.97
CA LYS A 261 -26.83 96.53 46.45
C LYS A 261 -26.43 97.67 45.50
N ASN A 262 -26.43 97.39 44.18
CA ASN A 262 -26.19 98.45 43.18
C ASN A 262 -27.35 99.44 43.16
N ALA A 263 -28.62 99.01 43.31
CA ALA A 263 -29.78 99.90 43.41
C ALA A 263 -29.77 100.73 44.70
N GLU A 264 -29.30 100.12 45.80
CA GLU A 264 -29.12 100.87 47.08
C GLU A 264 -27.99 101.94 46.96
N SER A 265 -26.90 101.64 46.17
CA SER A 265 -25.77 102.56 45.92
C SER A 265 -26.15 103.70 45.00
N GLU A 266 -27.15 103.53 44.08
CA GLU A 266 -27.65 104.58 43.17
C GLU A 266 -28.64 105.53 43.88
N THR A 267 -29.16 105.16 45.09
CA THR A 267 -30.14 105.93 45.88
C THR A 267 -29.50 106.76 47.01
N ILE A 268 -28.17 106.75 47.19
CA ILE A 268 -27.37 107.55 48.03
C ILE A 268 -26.66 108.66 47.16
#